data_7118c59357755f219c5f2cd2ae460bed
#
_entry.id   7118c59357755f219c5f2cd2ae460bed
#
_cell.length_a   1.000
_cell.length_b   1.000
_cell.length_c   1.000
_cell.angle_alpha   90.00
_cell.angle_beta   90.00
_cell.angle_gamma   90.00
#
_symmetry.space_group_name_H-M   'P 1'
#
loop_
_entity.id
_entity.type
_entity.pdbx_description
1 polymer ?
#
loop_
_entity_poly.entity_id
_entity_poly.type
_entity_poly.pdbx_seq_one_letter_code
_entity_poly.pdbx_strand_id
1 'polypeptide(L)'
;MHDLKWSKSEKKLARNVFNACLQVELVEMVNTFKSRAAAATTADDVWAMEEFLTQKRREIDGKYDFRYSQLLVVFGRLVREGRLREDELHGFSSDKQSFILRIASL
;
A
#
# COMPACT_ATOMS: atom_id res chain seq x y z
N MET A 1 -9.85 2.75 19.10
CA MET A 1 -10.13 3.91 18.23
C MET A 1 -11.30 3.58 17.33
N HIS A 2 -12.25 4.42 17.30
CA HIS A 2 -13.46 4.24 16.50
C HIS A 2 -14.01 5.64 16.23
N ASP A 3 -14.90 5.73 15.30
CA ASP A 3 -15.66 6.96 15.00
C ASP A 3 -14.82 8.20 14.71
N LEU A 4 -13.63 8.02 14.13
CA LEU A 4 -12.94 9.14 13.54
C LEU A 4 -13.69 9.53 12.27
N LYS A 5 -14.26 10.73 12.31
CA LYS A 5 -14.99 11.24 11.17
C LYS A 5 -14.03 11.69 10.09
N TRP A 6 -14.41 11.45 8.86
CA TRP A 6 -13.65 11.83 7.69
C TRP A 6 -14.32 13.02 7.01
N SER A 7 -13.62 14.13 6.93
CA SER A 7 -14.11 15.27 6.17
C SER A 7 -14.07 14.97 4.67
N LYS A 8 -14.76 15.79 3.89
CA LYS A 8 -14.77 15.64 2.44
C LYS A 8 -13.36 15.76 1.85
N SER A 9 -12.58 16.71 2.35
CA SER A 9 -11.19 16.89 1.89
C SER A 9 -10.31 15.72 2.32
N GLU A 10 -10.52 15.17 3.51
CA GLU A 10 -9.79 14.00 3.97
C GLU A 10 -10.10 12.76 3.14
N LYS A 11 -11.36 12.57 2.77
CA LYS A 11 -11.76 11.45 1.90
C LYS A 11 -11.07 11.53 0.55
N LYS A 12 -11.01 12.73 -0.03
CA LYS A 12 -10.33 12.95 -1.31
C LYS A 12 -8.84 12.70 -1.18
N LEU A 13 -8.21 13.23 -0.14
CA LEU A 13 -6.79 13.01 0.11
C LEU A 13 -6.49 11.53 0.31
N ALA A 14 -7.30 10.84 1.11
CA ALA A 14 -7.14 9.40 1.34
C ALA A 14 -7.18 8.62 0.04
N ARG A 15 -8.14 8.92 -0.84
CA ARG A 15 -8.25 8.25 -2.13
C ARG A 15 -7.00 8.50 -2.99
N ASN A 16 -6.56 9.75 -3.05
CA ASN A 16 -5.39 10.11 -3.85
C ASN A 16 -4.12 9.43 -3.35
N VAL A 17 -3.89 9.46 -2.05
CA VAL A 17 -2.71 8.84 -1.42
C VAL A 17 -2.73 7.33 -1.61
N PHE A 18 -3.87 6.71 -1.34
CA PHE A 18 -4.06 5.27 -1.49
C PHE A 18 -3.76 4.83 -2.93
N ASN A 19 -4.39 5.48 -3.89
CA ASN A 19 -4.23 5.11 -5.30
C ASN A 19 -2.81 5.34 -5.79
N ALA A 20 -2.15 6.42 -5.37
CA ALA A 20 -0.77 6.70 -5.78
C ALA A 20 0.18 5.62 -5.26
N CYS A 21 0.07 5.23 -4.00
CA CYS A 21 0.91 4.17 -3.42
C CYS A 21 0.65 2.83 -4.10
N LEU A 22 -0.62 2.50 -4.31
CA LEU A 22 -1.00 1.24 -4.98
C LEU A 22 -0.41 1.19 -6.38
N GLN A 23 -0.52 2.27 -7.14
CA GLN A 23 -0.02 2.31 -8.51
C GLN A 23 1.49 2.08 -8.57
N VAL A 24 2.25 2.65 -7.63
CA VAL A 24 3.70 2.44 -7.55
C VAL A 24 4.02 0.96 -7.32
N GLU A 25 3.31 0.32 -6.39
CA GLU A 25 3.54 -1.11 -6.11
C GLU A 25 3.18 -1.99 -7.30
N LEU A 26 2.10 -1.67 -8.00
CA LEU A 26 1.71 -2.43 -9.19
C LEU A 26 2.75 -2.31 -10.31
N VAL A 27 3.30 -1.11 -10.51
CA VAL A 27 4.38 -0.91 -11.49
C VAL A 27 5.63 -1.68 -11.09
N GLU A 28 6.00 -1.67 -9.81
CA GLU A 28 7.13 -2.48 -9.32
C GLU A 28 6.93 -3.97 -9.60
N MET A 29 5.72 -4.47 -9.36
CA MET A 29 5.39 -5.87 -9.62
C MET A 29 5.55 -6.20 -11.10
N VAL A 30 5.02 -5.34 -11.98
CA VAL A 30 5.14 -5.53 -13.43
C VAL A 30 6.61 -5.56 -13.85
N ASN A 31 7.42 -4.66 -13.33
CA ASN A 31 8.85 -4.60 -13.67
C ASN A 31 9.60 -5.82 -13.15
N THR A 32 9.29 -6.29 -11.96
CA THR A 32 9.87 -7.52 -11.41
C THR A 32 9.51 -8.72 -12.27
N PHE A 33 8.24 -8.81 -12.68
CA PHE A 33 7.78 -9.89 -13.56
C PHE A 33 8.55 -9.88 -14.88
N LYS A 34 8.67 -8.71 -15.51
CA LYS A 34 9.38 -8.59 -16.79
C LYS A 34 10.84 -9.04 -16.68
N SER A 35 11.53 -8.64 -15.61
CA SER A 35 12.91 -9.04 -15.36
C SER A 35 13.05 -10.54 -15.16
N ARG A 36 12.17 -11.13 -14.37
CA ARG A 36 12.17 -12.58 -14.14
C ARG A 36 11.84 -13.36 -15.41
N ALA A 37 10.87 -12.87 -16.18
CA ALA A 37 10.49 -13.50 -17.44
C ALA A 37 11.66 -13.51 -18.44
N ALA A 38 12.38 -12.39 -18.53
CA ALA A 38 13.55 -12.29 -19.42
C ALA A 38 14.68 -13.22 -18.98
N ALA A 39 14.82 -13.47 -17.70
CA ALA A 39 15.87 -14.32 -17.13
C ALA A 39 15.49 -15.80 -17.08
N ALA A 40 14.22 -16.14 -17.28
CA ALA A 40 13.73 -17.51 -17.16
C ALA A 40 14.30 -18.37 -18.30
N THR A 41 14.81 -19.56 -17.95
CA THR A 41 15.38 -20.50 -18.92
C THR A 41 14.78 -21.90 -18.80
N THR A 42 14.06 -22.18 -17.70
CA THR A 42 13.50 -23.51 -17.42
C THR A 42 12.02 -23.42 -17.08
N ALA A 43 11.33 -24.56 -17.15
CA ALA A 43 9.94 -24.63 -16.70
C ALA A 43 9.82 -24.27 -15.21
N ASP A 44 10.79 -24.68 -14.39
CA ASP A 44 10.79 -24.36 -12.96
C ASP A 44 10.84 -22.84 -12.73
N ASP A 45 11.60 -22.13 -13.56
CA ASP A 45 11.64 -20.66 -13.49
C ASP A 45 10.26 -20.07 -13.76
N VAL A 46 9.52 -20.62 -14.71
CA VAL A 46 8.16 -20.17 -15.05
C VAL A 46 7.19 -20.46 -13.91
N TRP A 47 7.26 -21.64 -13.29
CA TRP A 47 6.41 -21.99 -12.15
C TRP A 47 6.72 -21.09 -10.94
N ALA A 48 7.98 -20.74 -10.73
CA ALA A 48 8.36 -19.80 -9.65
C ALA A 48 7.76 -18.42 -9.89
N MET A 49 7.63 -17.98 -11.15
CA MET A 49 6.97 -16.73 -11.51
C MET A 49 5.49 -16.76 -11.18
N GLU A 50 4.81 -17.88 -11.43
CA GLU A 50 3.41 -18.05 -11.08
C GLU A 50 3.20 -17.92 -9.58
N GLU A 51 4.06 -18.59 -8.77
CA GLU A 51 4.01 -18.47 -7.31
C GLU A 51 4.24 -17.03 -6.85
N PHE A 52 5.21 -16.36 -7.43
CA PHE A 52 5.49 -14.96 -7.12
C PHE A 52 4.26 -14.09 -7.36
N LEU A 53 3.62 -14.24 -8.51
CA LEU A 53 2.45 -13.44 -8.86
C LEU A 53 1.26 -13.75 -7.94
N THR A 54 1.04 -15.01 -7.61
CA THR A 54 -0.04 -15.42 -6.71
C THR A 54 0.15 -14.81 -5.32
N GLN A 55 1.36 -14.88 -4.78
CA GLN A 55 1.66 -14.30 -3.47
C GLN A 55 1.56 -12.78 -3.49
N LYS A 56 2.09 -12.16 -4.55
CA LYS A 56 2.06 -10.71 -4.68
C LYS A 56 0.64 -10.17 -4.75
N ARG A 57 -0.23 -10.88 -5.47
CA ARG A 57 -1.63 -10.50 -5.54
C ARG A 57 -2.29 -10.56 -4.16
N ARG A 58 -2.04 -11.62 -3.40
CA ARG A 58 -2.57 -11.75 -2.04
C ARG A 58 -2.08 -10.62 -1.13
N GLU A 59 -0.79 -10.29 -1.21
CA GLU A 59 -0.22 -9.21 -0.41
C GLU A 59 -0.88 -7.88 -0.73
N ILE A 60 -1.01 -7.56 -2.02
CA ILE A 60 -1.59 -6.29 -2.45
C ILE A 60 -3.06 -6.23 -2.07
N ASP A 61 -3.83 -7.29 -2.34
CA ASP A 61 -5.26 -7.32 -2.02
C ASP A 61 -5.50 -7.20 -0.52
N GLY A 62 -4.67 -7.82 0.30
CA GLY A 62 -4.79 -7.77 1.75
C GLY A 62 -4.30 -6.46 2.35
N LYS A 63 -3.29 -5.83 1.74
CA LYS A 63 -2.70 -4.58 2.24
C LYS A 63 -3.53 -3.35 1.89
N TYR A 64 -4.03 -3.28 0.66
CA TYR A 64 -4.75 -2.10 0.17
C TYR A 64 -6.25 -2.26 0.37
N ASP A 65 -6.69 -2.03 1.59
CA ASP A 65 -8.08 -2.16 2.00
C ASP A 65 -8.68 -0.77 2.17
N PHE A 66 -9.51 -0.33 1.22
CA PHE A 66 -10.11 1.00 1.24
C PHE A 66 -11.42 1.02 2.02
N ARG A 67 -11.36 0.62 3.28
CA ARG A 67 -12.46 0.85 4.23
C ARG A 67 -12.01 1.92 5.21
N TYR A 68 -12.88 2.88 5.52
CA TYR A 68 -12.50 3.96 6.43
C TYR A 68 -12.07 3.45 7.80
N SER A 69 -12.59 2.30 8.23
CA SER A 69 -12.16 1.66 9.46
C SER A 69 -10.73 1.09 9.39
N GLN A 70 -10.17 0.93 8.20
CA GLN A 70 -8.85 0.33 7.98
C GLN A 70 -7.81 1.30 7.44
N LEU A 71 -8.22 2.44 6.89
CA LEU A 71 -7.30 3.32 6.17
C LEU A 71 -6.14 3.82 7.01
N LEU A 72 -6.36 4.13 8.29
CA LEU A 72 -5.26 4.61 9.13
C LEU A 72 -4.19 3.53 9.33
N VAL A 73 -4.62 2.28 9.43
CA VAL A 73 -3.70 1.13 9.53
C VAL A 73 -2.95 0.93 8.21
N VAL A 74 -3.67 1.03 7.09
CA VAL A 74 -3.06 0.94 5.75
C VAL A 74 -1.99 2.02 5.60
N PHE A 75 -2.31 3.26 5.91
CA PHE A 75 -1.37 4.37 5.79
C PHE A 75 -0.18 4.22 6.75
N GLY A 76 -0.41 3.74 7.96
CA GLY A 76 0.66 3.45 8.90
C GLY A 76 1.65 2.42 8.35
N ARG A 77 1.14 1.37 7.74
CA ARG A 77 1.98 0.37 7.10
C ARG A 77 2.77 0.97 5.93
N LEU A 78 2.13 1.81 5.11
CA LEU A 78 2.80 2.45 3.97
C LEU A 78 3.91 3.41 4.42
N VAL A 79 3.70 4.13 5.51
CA VAL A 79 4.74 4.97 6.11
C VAL A 79 5.92 4.10 6.58
N ARG A 80 5.63 3.02 7.30
CA ARG A 80 6.67 2.11 7.79
C ARG A 80 7.49 1.51 6.65
N GLU A 81 6.85 1.22 5.52
CA GLU A 81 7.52 0.67 4.33
C GLU A 81 8.26 1.72 3.51
N GLY A 82 8.18 2.99 3.90
CA GLY A 82 8.81 4.08 3.16
C GLY A 82 8.08 4.48 1.89
N ARG A 83 6.84 4.04 1.70
CA ARG A 83 6.05 4.35 0.52
C ARG A 83 5.24 5.62 0.66
N LEU A 84 5.07 6.09 1.88
CA LEU A 84 4.30 7.29 2.20
C LEU A 84 5.12 8.10 3.19
N ARG A 85 5.36 9.38 2.88
CA ARG A 85 6.14 10.27 3.74
C ARG A 85 5.20 10.95 4.75
N GLU A 86 5.76 11.29 5.89
CA GLU A 86 5.02 11.99 6.95
C GLU A 86 4.41 13.30 6.45
N ASP A 87 5.16 14.06 5.61
CA ASP A 87 4.66 15.33 5.09
C ASP A 87 3.43 15.16 4.18
N GLU A 88 3.23 13.98 3.61
CA GLU A 88 2.05 13.69 2.79
C GLU A 88 0.78 13.51 3.63
N LEU A 89 0.90 13.46 4.95
CA LEU A 89 -0.23 13.27 5.86
C LEU A 89 -0.84 14.59 6.34
N HIS A 90 -0.25 15.73 5.98
CA HIS A 90 -0.61 17.04 6.58
C HIS A 90 -2.05 17.47 6.33
N GLY A 91 -2.70 16.91 5.32
CA GLY A 91 -4.11 17.20 5.06
C GLY A 91 -5.09 16.42 5.95
N PHE A 92 -4.60 15.46 6.73
CA PHE A 92 -5.43 14.74 7.71
C PHE A 92 -5.42 15.49 9.05
N SER A 93 -6.45 15.24 9.87
CA SER A 93 -6.49 15.80 11.21
C SER A 93 -5.28 15.36 12.04
N SER A 94 -4.92 16.13 13.07
CA SER A 94 -3.78 15.77 13.92
C SER A 94 -3.98 14.42 14.62
N ASP A 95 -5.22 14.08 15.00
CA ASP A 95 -5.53 12.78 15.60
C ASP A 95 -5.24 11.63 14.62
N LYS A 96 -5.65 11.79 13.36
CA LYS A 96 -5.38 10.79 12.33
C LYS A 96 -3.89 10.66 12.06
N GLN A 97 -3.19 11.79 11.93
CA GLN A 97 -1.74 11.78 11.72
C GLN A 97 -1.02 11.05 12.85
N SER A 98 -1.38 11.36 14.10
CA SER A 98 -0.76 10.72 15.27
C SER A 98 -1.01 9.21 15.27
N PHE A 99 -2.22 8.78 14.93
CA PHE A 99 -2.57 7.37 14.87
C PHE A 99 -1.76 6.64 13.79
N ILE A 100 -1.69 7.23 12.59
CA ILE A 100 -0.92 6.67 11.47
C ILE A 100 0.55 6.49 11.87
N LEU A 101 1.16 7.50 12.48
CA LEU A 101 2.56 7.45 12.88
C LEU A 101 2.80 6.45 14.00
N ARG A 102 1.83 6.26 14.88
CA ARG A 102 1.91 5.23 15.93
C ARG A 102 1.90 3.84 15.32
N ILE A 103 1.03 3.60 14.35
CA ILE A 103 1.01 2.31 13.63
C ILE A 103 2.33 2.09 12.91
N ALA A 104 2.87 3.13 12.28
CA ALA A 104 4.14 3.03 11.55
C ALA A 104 5.31 2.64 12.46
N SER A 105 5.23 2.98 13.75
CA SER A 105 6.31 2.73 14.71
C SER A 105 6.24 1.34 15.37
N LEU A 106 5.21 0.59 15.12
CA LEU A 106 5.04 -0.74 15.74
C LEU A 106 6.00 -1.80 15.20
#